data_affbc0bab24b55df3768942c1e090534
#
_entry.id   affbc0bab24b55df3768942c1e090534
#
_cell.length_a   1.000
_cell.length_b   1.000
_cell.length_c   1.000
_cell.angle_alpha   90.00
_cell.angle_beta   90.00
_cell.angle_gamma   90.00
#
_symmetry.space_group_name_H-M   'P 1'
#
loop_
_entity.id
_entity.type
_entity.pdbx_description
1 polymer ?
#
loop_
_entity_poly.entity_id
_entity_poly.type
_entity_poly.pdbx_seq_one_letter_code
_entity_poly.pdbx_strand_id
1 'polypeptide(L)'
;MKYQEFDIPKYDWKVYAFYDTTADDIDDIMMCLYDLGCTASIAKQAYENVSQNKKNTGLTFSKDRQTCIVLGRATDKENFAHTYTHEIGHCAMHIAKEYGINPYGEELCYIIGGLGAVMLPYASKFLCDCC
;
A
#
# COMPACT_ATOMS: atom_id res chain seq x y z
N MET A 1 5.64 2.97 14.64
CA MET A 1 4.28 3.23 14.18
C MET A 1 4.05 2.58 12.83
N LYS A 2 2.95 1.89 12.69
CA LYS A 2 2.67 1.06 11.50
C LYS A 2 1.82 1.75 10.44
N TYR A 3 1.51 3.02 10.59
CA TYR A 3 0.56 3.73 9.72
C TYR A 3 1.14 5.03 9.20
N GLN A 4 0.87 5.33 7.93
CA GLN A 4 1.22 6.59 7.31
C GLN A 4 0.06 7.07 6.45
N GLU A 5 -0.25 8.36 6.51
CA GLU A 5 -1.22 9.01 5.66
C GLU A 5 -0.53 10.17 4.95
N PHE A 6 -0.66 10.24 3.62
CA PHE A 6 -0.04 11.33 2.87
C PHE A 6 -0.81 11.64 1.61
N ASP A 7 -0.59 12.84 1.09
CA ASP A 7 -1.20 13.31 -0.14
C ASP A 7 -0.20 13.34 -1.28
N ILE A 8 -0.71 13.17 -2.50
CA ILE A 8 0.04 13.40 -3.74
C ILE A 8 -0.64 14.59 -4.42
N PRO A 9 -0.17 15.82 -4.15
CA PRO A 9 -0.92 17.02 -4.57
C PRO A 9 -1.13 17.13 -6.09
N LYS A 10 -0.14 16.70 -6.87
CA LYS A 10 -0.23 16.78 -8.34
C LYS A 10 -1.45 16.06 -8.89
N TYR A 11 -1.91 14.98 -8.22
CA TYR A 11 -3.02 14.17 -8.70
C TYR A 11 -4.25 14.29 -7.80
N ASP A 12 -4.23 15.17 -6.81
CA ASP A 12 -5.30 15.27 -5.82
C ASP A 12 -5.65 13.88 -5.25
N TRP A 13 -4.63 13.18 -4.80
CA TRP A 13 -4.70 11.78 -4.39
C TRP A 13 -4.24 11.61 -2.95
N LYS A 14 -4.94 10.77 -2.19
CA LYS A 14 -4.58 10.49 -0.81
C LYS A 14 -4.23 9.00 -0.65
N VAL A 15 -3.17 8.71 0.11
CA VAL A 15 -2.73 7.35 0.39
C VAL A 15 -2.76 7.09 1.89
N TYR A 16 -3.34 5.94 2.24
CA TYR A 16 -3.37 5.40 3.59
C TYR A 16 -2.54 4.10 3.56
N ALA A 17 -1.41 4.08 4.24
CA ALA A 17 -0.49 2.94 4.20
C ALA A 17 -0.32 2.31 5.57
N PHE A 18 -0.50 1.01 5.65
CA PHE A 18 -0.30 0.20 6.85
C PHE A 18 0.90 -0.71 6.63
N TYR A 19 1.87 -0.65 7.53
CA TYR A 19 3.13 -1.39 7.42
C TYR A 19 3.28 -2.40 8.54
N ASP A 20 3.94 -3.53 8.23
CA ASP A 20 4.24 -4.59 9.21
C ASP A 20 2.98 -5.02 9.97
N THR A 21 1.90 -5.26 9.23
CA THR A 21 0.59 -5.49 9.82
C THR A 21 0.48 -6.87 10.46
N THR A 22 -0.27 -6.91 11.55
CA THR A 22 -0.60 -8.14 12.27
C THR A 22 -2.11 -8.18 12.54
N ALA A 23 -2.59 -9.27 13.13
CA ALA A 23 -4.00 -9.40 13.49
C ALA A 23 -4.50 -8.26 14.39
N ASP A 24 -3.61 -7.64 15.17
CA ASP A 24 -3.98 -6.51 16.04
C ASP A 24 -4.40 -5.26 15.24
N ASP A 25 -4.04 -5.19 13.96
CA ASP A 25 -4.34 -4.04 13.11
C ASP A 25 -5.63 -4.22 12.31
N ILE A 26 -6.33 -5.34 12.50
CA ILE A 26 -7.46 -5.73 11.64
C ILE A 26 -8.58 -4.69 11.61
N ASP A 27 -8.95 -4.14 12.77
CA ASP A 27 -10.07 -3.22 12.84
C ASP A 27 -9.76 -1.92 12.10
N ASP A 28 -8.56 -1.38 12.25
CA ASP A 28 -8.14 -0.15 11.59
C ASP A 28 -8.09 -0.33 10.08
N ILE A 29 -7.56 -1.45 9.62
CA ILE A 29 -7.46 -1.77 8.19
C ILE A 29 -8.85 -1.93 7.58
N MET A 30 -9.73 -2.70 8.24
CA MET A 30 -11.08 -2.92 7.72
C MET A 30 -11.88 -1.63 7.69
N MET A 31 -11.74 -0.78 8.72
CA MET A 31 -12.41 0.52 8.74
C MET A 31 -11.96 1.39 7.56
N CYS A 32 -10.66 1.46 7.29
CA CYS A 32 -10.14 2.21 6.16
C CYS A 32 -10.71 1.70 4.83
N LEU A 33 -10.72 0.38 4.62
CA LEU A 33 -11.24 -0.23 3.40
C LEU A 33 -12.74 0.01 3.22
N TYR A 34 -13.54 -0.12 4.28
CA TYR A 34 -14.97 0.14 4.21
C TYR A 34 -15.27 1.63 3.95
N ASP A 35 -14.51 2.53 4.58
CA ASP A 35 -14.67 3.97 4.35
C ASP A 35 -14.38 4.35 2.90
N LEU A 36 -13.45 3.64 2.26
CA LEU A 36 -13.14 3.82 0.84
C LEU A 36 -14.16 3.16 -0.07
N GLY A 37 -15.03 2.32 0.46
CA GLY A 37 -16.06 1.64 -0.32
C GLY A 37 -15.57 0.40 -1.05
N CYS A 38 -14.72 -0.40 -0.43
CA CYS A 38 -14.19 -1.62 -1.05
C CYS A 38 -15.29 -2.66 -1.31
N THR A 39 -15.01 -3.56 -2.24
CA THR A 39 -15.91 -4.68 -2.54
C THR A 39 -15.83 -5.74 -1.45
N ALA A 40 -16.87 -6.60 -1.37
CA ALA A 40 -16.86 -7.73 -0.43
C ALA A 40 -15.68 -8.67 -0.66
N SER A 41 -15.27 -8.86 -1.92
CA SER A 41 -14.13 -9.70 -2.27
C SER A 41 -12.82 -9.16 -1.71
N ILE A 42 -12.60 -7.84 -1.85
CA ILE A 42 -11.40 -7.17 -1.32
C ILE A 42 -11.40 -7.22 0.21
N ALA A 43 -12.55 -6.93 0.83
CA ALA A 43 -12.69 -6.97 2.28
C ALA A 43 -12.36 -8.37 2.83
N LYS A 44 -12.86 -9.42 2.18
CA LYS A 44 -12.60 -10.80 2.59
C LYS A 44 -11.12 -11.14 2.48
N GLN A 45 -10.47 -10.77 1.38
CA GLN A 45 -9.05 -11.04 1.19
C GLN A 45 -8.20 -10.34 2.25
N ALA A 46 -8.48 -9.07 2.52
CA ALA A 46 -7.77 -8.32 3.54
C ALA A 46 -7.97 -8.94 4.92
N TYR A 47 -9.20 -9.29 5.25
CA TYR A 47 -9.50 -9.90 6.54
C TYR A 47 -8.75 -11.22 6.73
N GLU A 48 -8.77 -12.09 5.73
CA GLU A 48 -8.07 -13.38 5.80
C GLU A 48 -6.57 -13.21 5.97
N ASN A 49 -5.96 -12.31 5.19
CA ASN A 49 -4.52 -12.09 5.25
C ASN A 49 -4.08 -11.51 6.60
N VAL A 50 -4.79 -10.52 7.08
CA VAL A 50 -4.40 -9.79 8.29
C VAL A 50 -4.75 -10.59 9.54
N SER A 51 -5.96 -11.14 9.63
CA SER A 51 -6.40 -11.88 10.83
C SER A 51 -5.58 -13.15 11.06
N GLN A 52 -5.07 -13.75 9.99
CA GLN A 52 -4.25 -14.96 10.07
C GLN A 52 -2.74 -14.65 10.16
N ASN A 53 -2.36 -13.37 10.28
CA ASN A 53 -0.95 -12.95 10.34
C ASN A 53 -0.12 -13.49 9.17
N LYS A 54 -0.70 -13.53 7.97
CA LYS A 54 0.02 -14.01 6.79
C LYS A 54 1.18 -13.08 6.47
N LYS A 55 2.37 -13.65 6.38
CA LYS A 55 3.59 -12.91 6.05
C LYS A 55 3.76 -12.77 4.54
N ASN A 56 4.51 -11.75 4.13
CA ASN A 56 4.86 -11.51 2.73
C ASN A 56 3.64 -11.29 1.84
N THR A 57 2.58 -10.72 2.40
CA THR A 57 1.35 -10.40 1.68
C THR A 57 1.16 -8.90 1.58
N GLY A 58 0.45 -8.47 0.55
CA GLY A 58 0.10 -7.07 0.37
C GLY A 58 -1.25 -6.93 -0.30
N LEU A 59 -1.82 -5.74 -0.18
CA LEU A 59 -3.09 -5.39 -0.80
C LEU A 59 -3.07 -3.92 -1.15
N THR A 60 -3.56 -3.57 -2.34
CA THR A 60 -3.76 -2.19 -2.77
C THR A 60 -5.17 -2.04 -3.29
N PHE A 61 -5.94 -1.14 -2.69
CA PHE A 61 -7.28 -0.82 -3.15
C PHE A 61 -7.41 0.68 -3.34
N SER A 62 -7.95 1.09 -4.49
CA SER A 62 -8.16 2.51 -4.80
C SER A 62 -9.61 2.77 -5.20
N LYS A 63 -10.13 3.92 -4.77
CA LYS A 63 -11.43 4.43 -5.19
C LYS A 63 -11.49 5.93 -4.94
N ASP A 64 -12.06 6.67 -5.89
CA ASP A 64 -12.29 8.10 -5.77
C ASP A 64 -11.03 8.89 -5.38
N ARG A 65 -9.91 8.57 -6.05
CA ARG A 65 -8.60 9.21 -5.83
C ARG A 65 -8.05 9.01 -4.42
N GLN A 66 -8.36 7.87 -3.85
CA GLN A 66 -7.80 7.45 -2.56
C GLN A 66 -7.31 6.01 -2.68
N THR A 67 -6.22 5.70 -2.02
CA THR A 67 -5.64 4.35 -2.01
C THR A 67 -5.37 3.90 -0.58
N CYS A 68 -5.73 2.66 -0.29
CA CYS A 68 -5.29 1.96 0.91
C CYS A 68 -4.25 0.93 0.50
N ILE A 69 -3.07 0.98 1.11
CA ILE A 69 -2.01 -0.01 0.92
C ILE A 69 -1.80 -0.74 2.23
N VAL A 70 -1.84 -2.06 2.20
CA VAL A 70 -1.61 -2.90 3.36
C VAL A 70 -0.42 -3.80 3.08
N LEU A 71 0.63 -3.70 3.89
CA LEU A 71 1.81 -4.56 3.79
C LEU A 71 1.90 -5.42 5.03
N GLY A 72 1.83 -6.73 4.83
CA GLY A 72 2.03 -7.69 5.90
C GLY A 72 3.48 -7.73 6.37
N ARG A 73 3.71 -8.42 7.49
CA ARG A 73 5.07 -8.61 8.00
C ARG A 73 5.91 -9.39 7.00
N ALA A 74 7.14 -8.94 6.77
CA ALA A 74 8.07 -9.61 5.86
C ALA A 74 8.97 -10.56 6.63
N THR A 75 9.35 -11.67 6.00
CA THR A 75 10.28 -12.64 6.60
C THR A 75 11.74 -12.23 6.41
N ASP A 76 12.02 -11.43 5.38
CA ASP A 76 13.38 -10.98 5.05
C ASP A 76 13.31 -9.73 4.16
N LYS A 77 14.47 -9.15 3.87
CA LYS A 77 14.57 -7.94 3.05
C LYS A 77 14.07 -8.12 1.63
N GLU A 78 14.36 -9.28 1.04
CA GLU A 78 13.99 -9.57 -0.35
C GLU A 78 12.47 -9.67 -0.48
N ASN A 79 11.81 -10.35 0.44
CA ASN A 79 10.36 -10.44 0.45
C ASN A 79 9.72 -9.08 0.75
N PHE A 80 10.32 -8.28 1.64
CA PHE A 80 9.86 -6.91 1.87
C PHE A 80 9.93 -6.10 0.59
N ALA A 81 11.08 -6.09 -0.08
CA ALA A 81 11.27 -5.33 -1.31
C ALA A 81 10.27 -5.75 -2.38
N HIS A 82 10.04 -7.06 -2.51
CA HIS A 82 9.08 -7.59 -3.48
C HIS A 82 7.67 -7.06 -3.21
N THR A 83 7.16 -7.21 -1.99
CA THR A 83 5.80 -6.79 -1.62
C THR A 83 5.66 -5.27 -1.70
N TYR A 84 6.62 -4.55 -1.17
CA TYR A 84 6.66 -3.08 -1.18
C TYR A 84 6.57 -2.53 -2.61
N THR A 85 7.46 -3.00 -3.48
CA THR A 85 7.50 -2.57 -4.88
C THR A 85 6.24 -2.96 -5.63
N HIS A 86 5.73 -4.17 -5.38
CA HIS A 86 4.53 -4.70 -6.02
C HIS A 86 3.32 -3.82 -5.71
N GLU A 87 3.09 -3.48 -4.45
CA GLU A 87 1.93 -2.68 -4.06
C GLU A 87 2.05 -1.23 -4.50
N ILE A 88 3.26 -0.67 -4.48
CA ILE A 88 3.52 0.66 -5.06
C ILE A 88 3.18 0.66 -6.54
N GLY A 89 3.54 -0.40 -7.25
CA GLY A 89 3.21 -0.56 -8.67
C GLY A 89 1.71 -0.49 -8.91
N HIS A 90 0.92 -1.18 -8.11
CA HIS A 90 -0.54 -1.12 -8.22
C HIS A 90 -1.07 0.30 -7.98
N CYS A 91 -0.61 0.97 -6.94
CA CYS A 91 -1.04 2.34 -6.65
C CYS A 91 -0.73 3.28 -7.82
N ALA A 92 0.49 3.21 -8.35
CA ALA A 92 0.89 4.04 -9.47
C ALA A 92 0.04 3.77 -10.71
N MET A 93 -0.27 2.51 -10.98
CA MET A 93 -1.12 2.14 -12.12
C MET A 93 -2.57 2.60 -11.93
N HIS A 94 -3.09 2.59 -10.71
CA HIS A 94 -4.42 3.13 -10.43
C HIS A 94 -4.48 4.62 -10.72
N ILE A 95 -3.44 5.37 -10.32
CA ILE A 95 -3.35 6.81 -10.62
C ILE A 95 -3.26 7.02 -12.13
N ALA A 96 -2.43 6.24 -12.81
CA ALA A 96 -2.27 6.34 -14.26
C ALA A 96 -3.58 6.09 -15.00
N LYS A 97 -4.34 5.10 -14.55
CA LYS A 97 -5.64 4.77 -15.14
C LYS A 97 -6.64 5.92 -14.98
N GLU A 98 -6.69 6.52 -13.79
CA GLU A 98 -7.61 7.62 -13.51
C GLU A 98 -7.35 8.84 -14.41
N TYR A 99 -6.09 9.15 -14.67
CA TYR A 99 -5.70 10.36 -15.41
C TYR A 99 -5.29 10.09 -16.87
N GLY A 100 -5.44 8.86 -17.33
CA GLY A 100 -5.07 8.52 -18.71
C GLY A 100 -3.57 8.65 -19.00
N ILE A 101 -2.73 8.40 -18.00
CA ILE A 101 -1.29 8.47 -18.13
C ILE A 101 -0.77 7.24 -18.86
N ASN A 102 0.16 7.45 -19.81
CA ASN A 102 0.77 6.38 -20.56
C ASN A 102 1.51 5.39 -19.63
N PRO A 103 1.09 4.11 -19.57
CA PRO A 103 1.73 3.14 -18.67
C PRO A 103 3.13 2.74 -19.09
N TYR A 104 3.60 3.19 -20.25
CA TYR A 104 4.94 2.92 -20.75
C TYR A 104 5.84 4.15 -20.74
N GLY A 105 5.37 5.26 -20.16
CA GLY A 105 6.07 6.54 -20.21
C GLY A 105 6.77 6.91 -18.91
N GLU A 106 7.51 8.02 -18.97
CA GLU A 106 8.28 8.55 -17.87
C GLU A 106 7.40 8.99 -16.69
N GLU A 107 6.22 9.49 -16.96
CA GLU A 107 5.36 9.99 -15.88
C GLU A 107 5.00 8.87 -14.89
N LEU A 108 4.70 7.67 -15.39
CA LEU A 108 4.44 6.52 -14.50
C LEU A 108 5.67 6.20 -13.64
N CYS A 109 6.86 6.25 -14.23
CA CYS A 109 8.10 5.98 -13.49
C CYS A 109 8.32 7.00 -12.38
N TYR A 110 8.00 8.28 -12.62
CA TYR A 110 8.09 9.32 -11.60
C TYR A 110 7.08 9.09 -10.47
N ILE A 111 5.88 8.61 -10.80
CA ILE A 111 4.89 8.27 -9.76
C ILE A 111 5.42 7.13 -8.88
N ILE A 112 5.93 6.08 -9.48
CA ILE A 112 6.51 4.94 -8.76
C ILE A 112 7.66 5.39 -7.86
N GLY A 113 8.60 6.15 -8.42
CA GLY A 113 9.75 6.65 -7.68
C GLY A 113 9.35 7.57 -6.53
N GLY A 114 8.37 8.45 -6.77
CA GLY A 114 7.86 9.35 -5.75
C GLY A 114 7.18 8.62 -4.60
N LEU A 115 6.34 7.64 -4.89
CA LEU A 115 5.71 6.80 -3.87
C LEU A 115 6.76 6.06 -3.05
N GLY A 116 7.73 5.44 -3.73
CA GLY A 116 8.82 4.74 -3.07
C GLY A 116 9.59 5.63 -2.11
N ALA A 117 9.91 6.85 -2.54
CA ALA A 117 10.66 7.81 -1.73
C ALA A 117 9.89 8.27 -0.50
N VAL A 118 8.58 8.56 -0.64
CA VAL A 118 7.75 9.03 0.48
C VAL A 118 7.50 7.92 1.50
N MET A 119 7.31 6.71 1.04
CA MET A 119 6.94 5.58 1.89
C MET A 119 8.13 4.92 2.58
N LEU A 120 9.31 4.94 1.96
CA LEU A 120 10.47 4.20 2.47
C LEU A 120 10.88 4.55 3.90
N PRO A 121 10.91 5.83 4.32
CA PRO A 121 11.30 6.16 5.70
C PRO A 121 10.38 5.52 6.76
N TYR A 122 9.10 5.33 6.43
CA TYR A 122 8.16 4.66 7.32
C TYR A 122 8.27 3.15 7.22
N ALA A 123 8.30 2.63 5.98
CA ALA A 123 8.36 1.20 5.74
C ALA A 123 9.66 0.58 6.27
N SER A 124 10.79 1.25 6.11
CA SER A 124 12.09 0.72 6.52
C SER A 124 12.26 0.59 8.02
N LYS A 125 11.45 1.29 8.83
CA LYS A 125 11.49 1.18 10.28
C LYS A 125 11.11 -0.22 10.77
N PHE A 126 10.42 -0.99 9.93
CA PHE A 126 9.95 -2.32 10.27
C PHE A 126 10.81 -3.43 9.68
N LEU A 127 11.94 -3.07 9.08
CA LEU A 127 12.98 -4.01 8.71
C LEU A 127 13.83 -4.34 9.94
N CYS A 128 14.75 -5.29 9.82
CA CYS A 128 15.59 -5.65 10.95
C CYS A 128 16.48 -4.49 11.40
N ASP A 129 16.85 -4.49 12.68
CA ASP A 129 17.63 -3.43 13.29
C ASP A 129 19.05 -3.29 12.70
N CYS A 130 19.52 -4.31 12.00
CA CYS A 130 20.84 -4.30 11.36
C CYS A 130 20.84 -3.56 10.01
N CYS A 131 19.69 -3.11 9.58
CA CYS A 131 19.56 -2.36 8.36
C CYS A 131 19.65 -0.87 8.60
#